data_555e472e9fee84b3179598fced1ad590
#
_entry.id   555e472e9fee84b3179598fced1ad590
#
_cell.length_a   1.000
_cell.length_b   1.000
_cell.length_c   1.000
_cell.angle_alpha   90.00
_cell.angle_beta   90.00
_cell.angle_gamma   90.00
#
_symmetry.space_group_name_H-M   'P 1'
#
loop_
_entity.id
_entity.type
_entity.pdbx_description
1 polymer ?
#
loop_
_entity_poly.entity_id
_entity_poly.type
_entity_poly.pdbx_seq_one_letter_code
_entity_poly.pdbx_strand_id
1 'polypeptide(L)'
;GLSVRLPHTGEEIRVQSLLSPEGIRWLLRHVVTNFTGFAPLGLVIVAMFGIGVAQHSGFIDACIRKGIRRRVRNPWRIILSVIVLGLLSNVVGDAGYIILLPIAATLFHSVGLHPIGGIIATYVSVSCGYSANILLSTLDPMLAATTQEAADMTDVLGGRIGPLCNYYFFCVSTFLLVFIIYHITCRKLLPGLGEYNGSNTFCGYKQLSRKEQRALWGAGIVGLLYAAFVLWATFSSWGILRGVNGGLTRSPFIIGILFLLSLGIGLMGMVYGFVSGRYRTDSDVIEGLTQPMRLLGVYFVIAFF
;
A
#
# COMPACT_ATOMS: atom_id res chain seq x y z
N GLY A 1 9.14 44.27 1.69
CA GLY A 1 8.56 42.94 1.49
C GLY A 1 9.66 41.95 1.17
N LEU A 2 9.50 40.71 1.54
CA LEU A 2 10.40 39.62 1.15
C LEU A 2 10.27 39.39 -0.34
N SER A 3 11.41 39.28 -1.05
CA SER A 3 11.48 38.91 -2.47
C SER A 3 12.40 37.71 -2.61
N VAL A 4 12.10 36.84 -3.56
CA VAL A 4 12.90 35.68 -3.91
C VAL A 4 13.33 35.83 -5.36
N ARG A 5 14.62 35.62 -5.66
CA ARG A 5 15.11 35.58 -7.04
C ARG A 5 15.03 34.16 -7.56
N LEU A 6 14.37 33.96 -8.70
CA LEU A 6 14.38 32.69 -9.41
C LEU A 6 15.81 32.37 -9.88
N PRO A 7 16.36 31.19 -9.57
CA PRO A 7 17.75 30.84 -9.90
C PRO A 7 18.06 30.87 -11.40
N HIS A 8 17.07 30.61 -12.27
CA HIS A 8 17.27 30.48 -13.73
C HIS A 8 16.96 31.71 -14.53
N THR A 9 16.00 32.54 -14.13
CA THR A 9 15.60 33.74 -14.88
C THR A 9 16.14 35.02 -14.26
N GLY A 10 16.62 34.98 -13.02
CA GLY A 10 17.05 36.16 -12.27
C GLY A 10 15.88 37.10 -11.90
N GLU A 11 14.66 36.73 -12.22
CA GLU A 11 13.46 37.51 -11.94
C GLU A 11 13.20 37.59 -10.45
N GLU A 12 12.86 38.75 -9.95
CA GLU A 12 12.58 39.00 -8.54
C GLU A 12 11.07 38.89 -8.30
N ILE A 13 10.66 37.78 -7.66
CA ILE A 13 9.27 37.54 -7.26
C ILE A 13 9.07 38.13 -5.87
N ARG A 14 8.16 39.06 -5.73
CA ARG A 14 7.75 39.59 -4.41
C ARG A 14 6.74 38.68 -3.74
N VAL A 15 7.06 38.32 -2.50
CA VAL A 15 6.13 37.53 -1.68
C VAL A 15 4.87 38.35 -1.39
N GLN A 16 3.73 37.85 -1.83
CA GLN A 16 2.43 38.44 -1.51
C GLN A 16 1.84 37.76 -0.26
N SER A 17 1.38 38.57 0.69
CA SER A 17 0.73 38.03 1.90
C SER A 17 -0.65 37.52 1.55
N LEU A 18 -0.97 36.28 1.91
CA LEU A 18 -2.31 35.73 1.79
C LEU A 18 -3.34 36.45 2.69
N LEU A 19 -2.87 37.17 3.71
CA LEU A 19 -3.71 37.99 4.59
C LEU A 19 -3.94 39.40 4.05
N SER A 20 -3.36 39.75 2.90
CA SER A 20 -3.71 41.00 2.20
C SER A 20 -5.11 40.90 1.57
N PRO A 21 -5.79 42.02 1.29
CA PRO A 21 -7.09 42.00 0.60
C PRO A 21 -7.06 41.26 -0.73
N GLU A 22 -5.96 41.37 -1.47
CA GLU A 22 -5.71 40.65 -2.74
C GLU A 22 -5.52 39.16 -2.47
N GLY A 23 -4.75 38.79 -1.44
CA GLY A 23 -4.51 37.40 -1.04
C GLY A 23 -5.80 36.71 -0.60
N ILE A 24 -6.63 37.36 0.20
CA ILE A 24 -7.94 36.84 0.62
C ILE A 24 -8.86 36.63 -0.58
N ARG A 25 -8.92 37.60 -1.52
CA ARG A 25 -9.72 37.46 -2.76
C ARG A 25 -9.21 36.29 -3.62
N TRP A 26 -7.91 36.11 -3.71
CA TRP A 26 -7.31 35.01 -4.43
C TRP A 26 -7.66 33.67 -3.78
N LEU A 27 -7.51 33.55 -2.47
CA LEU A 27 -7.85 32.34 -1.71
C LEU A 27 -9.30 31.95 -1.90
N LEU A 28 -10.24 32.89 -1.77
CA LEU A 28 -11.67 32.63 -1.95
C LEU A 28 -12.02 32.16 -3.37
N ARG A 29 -11.32 32.66 -4.37
CA ARG A 29 -11.54 32.24 -5.77
C ARG A 29 -10.96 30.87 -6.08
N HIS A 30 -9.87 30.48 -5.42
CA HIS A 30 -9.09 29.28 -5.77
C HIS A 30 -9.21 28.14 -4.78
N VAL A 31 -9.85 28.32 -3.61
CA VAL A 31 -9.93 27.29 -2.58
C VAL A 31 -10.45 25.94 -3.10
N VAL A 32 -11.52 25.96 -3.89
CA VAL A 32 -12.09 24.73 -4.46
C VAL A 32 -11.17 24.15 -5.54
N THR A 33 -10.67 25.01 -6.42
CA THR A 33 -9.81 24.58 -7.55
C THR A 33 -8.50 24.00 -7.04
N ASN A 34 -7.89 24.61 -6.03
CA ASN A 34 -6.67 24.10 -5.41
C ASN A 34 -6.89 22.74 -4.76
N PHE A 35 -7.99 22.59 -4.01
CA PHE A 35 -8.33 21.30 -3.39
C PHE A 35 -8.62 20.21 -4.44
N THR A 36 -9.46 20.51 -5.44
CA THR A 36 -9.80 19.51 -6.47
C THR A 36 -8.65 19.24 -7.45
N GLY A 37 -7.76 20.19 -7.66
CA GLY A 37 -6.57 20.08 -8.49
C GLY A 37 -5.39 19.39 -7.80
N PHE A 38 -5.50 19.07 -6.50
CA PHE A 38 -4.43 18.39 -5.78
C PHE A 38 -4.27 16.95 -6.30
N ALA A 39 -3.22 16.74 -7.09
CA ALA A 39 -3.01 15.48 -7.82
C ALA A 39 -3.05 14.21 -6.94
N PRO A 40 -2.46 14.19 -5.73
CA PRO A 40 -2.52 13.02 -4.85
C PRO A 40 -3.92 12.59 -4.44
N LEU A 41 -4.88 13.53 -4.41
CA LEU A 41 -6.26 13.23 -3.98
C LEU A 41 -6.93 12.16 -4.85
N GLY A 42 -6.90 12.36 -6.17
CA GLY A 42 -7.47 11.41 -7.13
C GLY A 42 -6.75 10.06 -7.13
N LEU A 43 -5.42 10.08 -7.02
CA LEU A 43 -4.62 8.86 -7.01
C LEU A 43 -4.92 7.97 -5.80
N VAL A 44 -5.05 8.57 -4.61
CA VAL A 44 -5.37 7.83 -3.38
C VAL A 44 -6.77 7.22 -3.45
N ILE A 45 -7.77 7.98 -3.92
CA ILE A 45 -9.14 7.48 -4.08
C ILE A 45 -9.17 6.26 -4.99
N VAL A 46 -8.55 6.38 -6.18
CA VAL A 46 -8.51 5.30 -7.18
C VAL A 46 -7.82 4.05 -6.62
N ALA A 47 -6.71 4.22 -5.90
CA ALA A 47 -6.02 3.10 -5.27
C ALA A 47 -6.87 2.38 -4.23
N MET A 48 -7.59 3.16 -3.42
CA MET A 48 -8.38 2.62 -2.30
C MET A 48 -9.62 1.84 -2.75
N PHE A 49 -10.15 2.05 -3.95
CA PHE A 49 -11.28 1.26 -4.45
C PHE A 49 -10.97 -0.24 -4.50
N GLY A 50 -9.90 -0.64 -5.17
CA GLY A 50 -9.57 -2.06 -5.30
C GLY A 50 -9.14 -2.68 -3.97
N ILE A 51 -8.33 -1.97 -3.19
CA ILE A 51 -7.89 -2.41 -1.87
C ILE A 51 -9.09 -2.58 -0.92
N GLY A 52 -10.05 -1.66 -0.95
CA GLY A 52 -11.25 -1.71 -0.14
C GLY A 52 -12.08 -2.96 -0.39
N VAL A 53 -12.33 -3.30 -1.66
CA VAL A 53 -13.03 -4.53 -2.03
C VAL A 53 -12.26 -5.75 -1.54
N ALA A 54 -10.95 -5.79 -1.69
CA ALA A 54 -10.13 -6.90 -1.26
C ALA A 54 -10.08 -7.05 0.26
N GLN A 55 -10.11 -5.95 1.01
CA GLN A 55 -10.20 -5.96 2.47
C GLN A 55 -11.57 -6.42 2.93
N HIS A 56 -12.63 -5.80 2.43
CA HIS A 56 -14.00 -6.08 2.84
C HIS A 56 -14.43 -7.51 2.51
N SER A 57 -13.99 -8.05 1.35
CA SER A 57 -14.20 -9.46 1.00
C SER A 57 -13.49 -10.45 1.92
N GLY A 58 -12.48 -10.02 2.69
CA GLY A 58 -11.62 -10.89 3.49
C GLY A 58 -10.53 -11.60 2.68
N PHE A 59 -10.34 -11.24 1.41
CA PHE A 59 -9.33 -11.81 0.53
C PHE A 59 -7.91 -11.65 1.10
N ILE A 60 -7.59 -10.43 1.58
CA ILE A 60 -6.28 -10.12 2.14
C ILE A 60 -6.01 -10.94 3.39
N ASP A 61 -6.97 -11.01 4.32
CA ASP A 61 -6.87 -11.82 5.53
C ASP A 61 -6.65 -13.31 5.19
N ALA A 62 -7.35 -13.84 4.19
CA ALA A 62 -7.19 -15.20 3.73
C ALA A 62 -5.81 -15.45 3.07
N CYS A 63 -5.28 -14.50 2.31
CA CYS A 63 -3.93 -14.56 1.74
C CYS A 63 -2.87 -14.64 2.84
N ILE A 64 -2.98 -13.79 3.86
CA ILE A 64 -2.09 -13.77 5.02
C ILE A 64 -2.15 -15.12 5.74
N ARG A 65 -3.35 -15.61 6.07
CA ARG A 65 -3.54 -16.92 6.72
C ARG A 65 -2.96 -18.08 5.92
N LYS A 66 -3.09 -18.06 4.59
CA LYS A 66 -2.51 -19.09 3.72
C LYS A 66 -0.98 -19.04 3.69
N GLY A 67 -0.41 -17.84 3.62
CA GLY A 67 1.04 -17.64 3.62
C GLY A 67 1.71 -18.20 4.88
N ILE A 68 1.06 -18.04 5.99
CA ILE A 68 1.52 -18.49 7.30
C ILE A 68 1.43 -20.02 7.45
N ARG A 69 0.31 -20.65 7.04
CA ARG A 69 0.04 -22.10 7.24
C ARG A 69 1.14 -23.01 6.68
N ARG A 70 1.83 -22.66 5.63
CA ARG A 70 2.88 -23.49 5.02
C ARG A 70 4.17 -23.62 5.84
N ARG A 71 4.36 -22.83 6.93
CA ARG A 71 5.65 -22.66 7.60
C ARG A 71 5.68 -22.95 9.11
N VAL A 72 4.58 -23.48 9.68
CA VAL A 72 4.31 -23.60 11.12
C VAL A 72 5.23 -24.55 11.90
N ARG A 73 6.19 -25.26 11.30
CA ARG A 73 7.04 -26.23 12.01
C ARG A 73 8.38 -25.73 12.54
N ASN A 74 8.85 -24.56 12.08
CA ASN A 74 10.18 -24.07 12.46
C ASN A 74 10.08 -22.61 12.97
N PRO A 75 10.46 -22.34 14.24
CA PRO A 75 10.37 -20.99 14.82
C PRO A 75 11.04 -19.92 13.96
N TRP A 76 12.21 -20.18 13.45
CA TRP A 76 12.98 -19.24 12.61
C TRP A 76 12.26 -18.87 11.32
N ARG A 77 11.59 -19.85 10.71
CA ARG A 77 10.80 -19.60 9.48
C ARG A 77 9.53 -18.80 9.76
N ILE A 78 8.94 -18.94 10.94
CA ILE A 78 7.79 -18.14 11.37
C ILE A 78 8.20 -16.69 11.55
N ILE A 79 9.29 -16.45 12.28
CA ILE A 79 9.82 -15.09 12.48
C ILE A 79 10.07 -14.42 11.13
N LEU A 80 10.79 -15.08 10.23
CA LEU A 80 11.06 -14.55 8.90
C LEU A 80 9.79 -14.30 8.09
N SER A 81 8.80 -15.22 8.17
CA SER A 81 7.54 -15.08 7.42
C SER A 81 6.72 -13.90 7.91
N VAL A 82 6.66 -13.70 9.22
CA VAL A 82 5.94 -12.59 9.83
C VAL A 82 6.59 -11.25 9.45
N ILE A 83 7.91 -11.18 9.45
CA ILE A 83 8.66 -9.99 9.04
C ILE A 83 8.41 -9.66 7.56
N VAL A 84 8.56 -10.65 6.67
CA VAL A 84 8.34 -10.46 5.23
C VAL A 84 6.90 -10.07 4.95
N LEU A 85 5.92 -10.73 5.58
CA LEU A 85 4.51 -10.38 5.42
C LEU A 85 4.20 -9.00 5.98
N GLY A 86 4.84 -8.60 7.09
CA GLY A 86 4.75 -7.27 7.65
C GLY A 86 5.19 -6.19 6.66
N LEU A 87 6.37 -6.34 6.08
CA LEU A 87 6.89 -5.43 5.06
C LEU A 87 5.98 -5.37 3.82
N LEU A 88 5.54 -6.54 3.31
CA LEU A 88 4.69 -6.61 2.13
C LEU A 88 3.25 -6.12 2.39
N SER A 89 2.82 -6.05 3.64
CA SER A 89 1.46 -5.60 4.00
C SER A 89 1.21 -4.12 3.73
N ASN A 90 2.25 -3.34 3.47
CA ASN A 90 2.12 -1.93 3.12
C ASN A 90 1.22 -1.67 1.89
N VAL A 91 1.11 -2.64 0.97
CA VAL A 91 0.14 -2.57 -0.16
C VAL A 91 -1.30 -2.36 0.34
N VAL A 92 -1.59 -2.83 1.54
CA VAL A 92 -2.91 -2.76 2.19
C VAL A 92 -3.01 -1.58 3.16
N GLY A 93 -1.93 -0.80 3.31
CA GLY A 93 -1.86 0.31 4.24
C GLY A 93 -2.02 -0.13 5.71
N ASP A 94 -2.73 0.67 6.50
CA ASP A 94 -2.88 0.48 7.96
C ASP A 94 -3.58 -0.82 8.38
N ALA A 95 -4.31 -1.48 7.47
CA ALA A 95 -4.93 -2.77 7.77
C ALA A 95 -3.90 -3.86 8.11
N GLY A 96 -2.65 -3.71 7.68
CA GLY A 96 -1.54 -4.58 8.07
C GLY A 96 -1.36 -4.65 9.59
N TYR A 97 -1.46 -3.53 10.28
CA TYR A 97 -1.36 -3.50 11.75
C TYR A 97 -2.51 -4.27 12.41
N ILE A 98 -3.74 -4.03 11.97
CA ILE A 98 -4.93 -4.61 12.59
C ILE A 98 -4.96 -6.14 12.40
N ILE A 99 -4.58 -6.62 11.22
CA ILE A 99 -4.68 -8.03 10.85
C ILE A 99 -3.45 -8.82 11.32
N LEU A 100 -2.23 -8.30 11.08
CA LEU A 100 -1.02 -9.09 11.30
C LEU A 100 -0.58 -9.16 12.76
N LEU A 101 -0.79 -8.12 13.57
CA LEU A 101 -0.34 -8.12 14.96
C LEU A 101 -0.96 -9.27 15.78
N PRO A 102 -2.30 -9.46 15.80
CA PRO A 102 -2.91 -10.59 16.53
C PRO A 102 -2.47 -11.94 15.98
N ILE A 103 -2.34 -12.05 14.66
CA ILE A 103 -1.89 -13.29 14.00
C ILE A 103 -0.46 -13.62 14.40
N ALA A 104 0.43 -12.64 14.41
CA ALA A 104 1.82 -12.85 14.79
C ALA A 104 1.96 -13.26 16.25
N ALA A 105 1.18 -12.67 17.16
CA ALA A 105 1.14 -13.06 18.56
C ALA A 105 0.77 -14.55 18.73
N THR A 106 -0.29 -14.99 18.05
CA THR A 106 -0.75 -16.38 18.11
C THR A 106 0.24 -17.36 17.47
N LEU A 107 0.90 -16.95 16.40
CA LEU A 107 1.93 -17.76 15.74
C LEU A 107 3.17 -17.95 16.61
N PHE A 108 3.69 -16.87 17.19
CA PHE A 108 4.84 -16.97 18.07
C PHE A 108 4.53 -17.87 19.27
N HIS A 109 3.35 -17.69 19.89
CA HIS A 109 2.90 -18.56 20.95
C HIS A 109 2.81 -20.04 20.53
N SER A 110 2.31 -20.33 19.32
CA SER A 110 2.13 -21.70 18.82
C SER A 110 3.43 -22.49 18.64
N VAL A 111 4.57 -21.80 18.59
CA VAL A 111 5.92 -22.41 18.48
C VAL A 111 6.77 -22.19 19.73
N GLY A 112 6.15 -21.81 20.84
CA GLY A 112 6.81 -21.62 22.13
C GLY A 112 7.63 -20.33 22.24
N LEU A 113 7.41 -19.36 21.33
CA LEU A 113 8.03 -18.05 21.41
C LEU A 113 7.14 -17.07 22.17
N HIS A 114 7.74 -16.03 22.75
CA HIS A 114 7.00 -15.00 23.48
C HIS A 114 6.08 -14.21 22.54
N PRO A 115 4.75 -14.12 22.76
CA PRO A 115 3.79 -13.46 21.85
C PRO A 115 4.09 -11.98 21.63
N ILE A 116 4.58 -11.26 22.66
CA ILE A 116 4.98 -9.86 22.54
C ILE A 116 6.11 -9.70 21.52
N GLY A 117 7.03 -10.67 21.42
CA GLY A 117 8.06 -10.66 20.39
C GLY A 117 7.47 -10.69 18.97
N GLY A 118 6.39 -11.44 18.77
CA GLY A 118 5.65 -11.47 17.51
C GLY A 118 4.98 -10.13 17.20
N ILE A 119 4.34 -9.51 18.20
CA ILE A 119 3.69 -8.20 18.05
C ILE A 119 4.72 -7.13 17.67
N ILE A 120 5.83 -7.04 18.41
CA ILE A 120 6.87 -6.03 18.16
C ILE A 120 7.52 -6.23 16.79
N ALA A 121 7.92 -7.46 16.46
CA ALA A 121 8.53 -7.76 15.16
C ALA A 121 7.61 -7.40 14.00
N THR A 122 6.32 -7.69 14.14
CA THR A 122 5.31 -7.36 13.11
C THR A 122 5.09 -5.86 13.02
N TYR A 123 4.94 -5.18 14.16
CA TYR A 123 4.73 -3.73 14.19
C TYR A 123 5.87 -3.00 13.48
N VAL A 124 7.12 -3.34 13.84
CA VAL A 124 8.31 -2.76 13.20
C VAL A 124 8.34 -3.08 11.70
N SER A 125 8.01 -4.31 11.32
CA SER A 125 8.02 -4.72 9.91
C SER A 125 6.97 -3.98 9.08
N VAL A 126 5.75 -3.82 9.59
CA VAL A 126 4.69 -3.04 8.92
C VAL A 126 5.11 -1.58 8.81
N SER A 127 5.66 -0.98 9.89
CA SER A 127 6.16 0.40 9.88
C SER A 127 7.28 0.61 8.86
N CYS A 128 8.25 -0.31 8.81
CA CYS A 128 9.35 -0.25 7.86
C CYS A 128 8.88 -0.46 6.40
N GLY A 129 7.77 -1.19 6.20
CA GLY A 129 7.17 -1.42 4.89
C GLY A 129 6.76 -0.12 4.17
N TYR A 130 6.49 0.95 4.89
CA TYR A 130 6.21 2.27 4.29
C TYR A 130 7.43 2.91 3.62
N SER A 131 8.64 2.53 4.03
CA SER A 131 9.90 3.08 3.51
C SER A 131 10.71 2.06 2.70
N ALA A 132 10.28 0.79 2.66
CA ALA A 132 10.97 -0.26 1.93
C ALA A 132 9.97 -1.36 1.53
N ASN A 133 9.64 -1.40 0.26
CA ASN A 133 8.67 -2.35 -0.27
C ASN A 133 9.06 -2.80 -1.69
N ILE A 134 8.81 -4.08 -1.98
CA ILE A 134 8.99 -4.63 -3.34
C ILE A 134 7.74 -4.36 -4.19
N LEU A 135 6.59 -4.20 -3.54
CA LEU A 135 5.32 -3.92 -4.19
C LEU A 135 5.01 -2.43 -4.06
N LEU A 136 4.53 -1.83 -5.15
CA LEU A 136 4.05 -0.44 -5.11
C LEU A 136 2.89 -0.31 -4.13
N SER A 137 2.99 0.68 -3.25
CA SER A 137 1.95 1.04 -2.30
C SER A 137 1.15 2.25 -2.78
N THR A 138 0.10 2.58 -2.04
CA THR A 138 -0.69 3.79 -2.31
C THR A 138 0.08 5.08 -2.04
N LEU A 139 1.11 5.02 -1.20
CA LEU A 139 1.95 6.17 -0.86
C LEU A 139 2.92 6.56 -1.96
N ASP A 140 3.42 5.59 -2.75
CA ASP A 140 4.43 5.84 -3.77
C ASP A 140 3.96 6.83 -4.85
N PRO A 141 2.75 6.66 -5.45
CA PRO A 141 2.24 7.64 -6.40
C PRO A 141 1.89 8.99 -5.76
N MET A 142 1.43 8.98 -4.50
CA MET A 142 1.11 10.20 -3.77
C MET A 142 2.38 11.04 -3.55
N LEU A 143 3.46 10.42 -3.06
CA LEU A 143 4.75 11.09 -2.85
C LEU A 143 5.38 11.54 -4.18
N ALA A 144 5.29 10.72 -5.22
CA ALA A 144 5.77 11.08 -6.54
C ALA A 144 5.02 12.30 -7.11
N ALA A 145 3.70 12.36 -6.95
CA ALA A 145 2.89 13.50 -7.39
C ALA A 145 3.22 14.77 -6.61
N THR A 146 3.34 14.69 -5.28
CA THR A 146 3.73 15.84 -4.45
C THR A 146 5.14 16.33 -4.79
N THR A 147 6.08 15.41 -5.06
CA THR A 147 7.45 15.76 -5.47
C THR A 147 7.46 16.39 -6.86
N GLN A 148 6.63 15.91 -7.79
CA GLN A 148 6.48 16.52 -9.11
C GLN A 148 5.94 17.94 -9.02
N GLU A 149 4.93 18.16 -8.19
CA GLU A 149 4.34 19.48 -7.99
C GLU A 149 5.36 20.47 -7.41
N ALA A 150 6.17 20.03 -6.44
CA ALA A 150 7.28 20.83 -5.92
C ALA A 150 8.37 21.09 -6.97
N ALA A 151 8.67 20.11 -7.83
CA ALA A 151 9.65 20.25 -8.91
C ALA A 151 9.16 21.24 -9.99
N ASP A 152 7.87 21.19 -10.33
CA ASP A 152 7.26 22.08 -11.31
C ASP A 152 7.29 23.55 -10.84
N MET A 153 7.23 23.81 -9.52
CA MET A 153 7.40 25.16 -8.96
C MET A 153 8.82 25.71 -9.12
N THR A 154 9.81 24.85 -9.23
CA THR A 154 11.23 25.24 -9.28
C THR A 154 11.83 25.25 -10.68
N ASP A 155 11.11 24.71 -11.67
CA ASP A 155 11.52 24.57 -13.10
C ASP A 155 12.91 23.92 -13.31
N VAL A 156 13.42 23.23 -12.27
CA VAL A 156 14.80 22.68 -12.25
C VAL A 156 14.89 21.33 -12.96
N LEU A 157 13.79 20.59 -13.03
CA LEU A 157 13.77 19.22 -13.54
C LEU A 157 12.89 19.14 -14.79
N GLY A 158 13.45 19.25 -15.95
CA GLY A 158 12.75 19.00 -17.23
C GLY A 158 12.24 17.56 -17.42
N GLY A 159 12.16 16.75 -16.34
CA GLY A 159 11.72 15.37 -16.31
C GLY A 159 10.50 15.16 -15.41
N ARG A 160 9.65 14.19 -15.76
CA ARG A 160 8.52 13.79 -14.90
C ARG A 160 8.95 12.76 -13.88
N ILE A 161 8.59 13.01 -12.61
CA ILE A 161 8.80 12.11 -11.49
C ILE A 161 7.64 11.11 -11.47
N GLY A 162 7.93 9.84 -11.70
CA GLY A 162 6.92 8.79 -11.72
C GLY A 162 6.85 8.01 -10.39
N PRO A 163 5.79 7.21 -10.18
CA PRO A 163 5.63 6.37 -8.98
C PRO A 163 6.77 5.37 -8.74
N LEU A 164 7.58 5.11 -9.76
CA LEU A 164 8.70 4.17 -9.73
C LEU A 164 10.06 4.84 -9.46
N CYS A 165 10.11 6.14 -9.16
CA CYS A 165 11.37 6.88 -9.01
C CYS A 165 12.30 6.26 -7.93
N ASN A 166 11.74 5.76 -6.85
CA ASN A 166 12.49 5.15 -5.73
C ASN A 166 12.45 3.61 -5.72
N TYR A 167 11.89 2.97 -6.76
CA TYR A 167 11.60 1.54 -6.75
C TYR A 167 12.84 0.67 -6.47
N TYR A 168 13.96 0.94 -7.12
CA TYR A 168 15.20 0.18 -6.91
C TYR A 168 15.74 0.33 -5.48
N PHE A 169 15.70 1.54 -4.95
CA PHE A 169 16.09 1.80 -3.57
C PHE A 169 15.21 1.02 -2.59
N PHE A 170 13.90 1.01 -2.78
CA PHE A 170 12.95 0.29 -1.93
C PHE A 170 13.17 -1.23 -2.00
N CYS A 171 13.43 -1.78 -3.18
CA CYS A 171 13.73 -3.21 -3.31
C CYS A 171 14.98 -3.59 -2.51
N VAL A 172 16.08 -2.86 -2.66
CA VAL A 172 17.33 -3.14 -1.94
C VAL A 172 17.14 -2.94 -0.43
N SER A 173 16.49 -1.85 -0.03
CA SER A 173 16.19 -1.55 1.37
C SER A 173 15.32 -2.64 2.02
N THR A 174 14.40 -3.25 1.28
CA THR A 174 13.57 -4.35 1.80
C THR A 174 14.42 -5.53 2.26
N PHE A 175 15.38 -5.96 1.45
CA PHE A 175 16.28 -7.08 1.85
C PHE A 175 17.10 -6.72 3.08
N LEU A 176 17.63 -5.50 3.12
CA LEU A 176 18.41 -5.01 4.26
C LEU A 176 17.56 -4.97 5.54
N LEU A 177 16.34 -4.43 5.47
CA LEU A 177 15.45 -4.35 6.62
C LEU A 177 14.96 -5.72 7.09
N VAL A 178 14.65 -6.65 6.19
CA VAL A 178 14.34 -8.04 6.55
C VAL A 178 15.47 -8.63 7.37
N PHE A 179 16.71 -8.46 6.92
CA PHE A 179 17.89 -8.98 7.61
C PHE A 179 18.08 -8.35 9.01
N ILE A 180 17.99 -7.01 9.10
CA ILE A 180 18.17 -6.27 10.36
C ILE A 180 17.08 -6.63 11.37
N ILE A 181 15.80 -6.58 10.96
CA ILE A 181 14.66 -6.88 11.85
C ILE A 181 14.76 -8.33 12.32
N TYR A 182 15.05 -9.26 11.41
CA TYR A 182 15.22 -10.67 11.76
C TYR A 182 16.35 -10.87 12.77
N HIS A 183 17.52 -10.28 12.53
CA HIS A 183 18.69 -10.41 13.41
C HIS A 183 18.40 -9.82 14.80
N ILE A 184 17.80 -8.63 14.87
CA ILE A 184 17.46 -7.98 16.15
C ILE A 184 16.39 -8.80 16.89
N THR A 185 15.38 -9.28 16.19
CA THR A 185 14.31 -10.10 16.79
C THR A 185 14.88 -11.37 17.40
N CYS A 186 15.76 -12.08 16.68
CA CYS A 186 16.33 -13.34 17.14
C CYS A 186 17.40 -13.18 18.22
N ARG A 187 18.25 -12.15 18.10
CA ARG A 187 19.44 -12.01 18.96
C ARG A 187 19.23 -11.12 20.19
N LYS A 188 18.30 -10.17 20.13
CA LYS A 188 18.07 -9.20 21.21
C LYS A 188 16.66 -9.28 21.76
N LEU A 189 15.63 -9.22 20.91
CA LEU A 189 14.25 -9.10 21.35
C LEU A 189 13.76 -10.37 22.06
N LEU A 190 13.86 -11.53 21.43
CA LEU A 190 13.38 -12.79 22.00
C LEU A 190 14.15 -13.22 23.26
N PRO A 191 15.50 -13.17 23.29
CA PRO A 191 16.25 -13.45 24.52
C PRO A 191 15.92 -12.48 25.67
N GLY A 192 15.69 -11.19 25.34
CA GLY A 192 15.34 -10.17 26.35
C GLY A 192 13.92 -10.34 26.95
N LEU A 193 12.99 -10.95 26.21
CA LEU A 193 11.63 -11.23 26.69
C LEU A 193 11.55 -12.51 27.54
N GLY A 194 12.49 -13.44 27.40
CA GLY A 194 12.48 -14.71 28.10
C GLY A 194 11.37 -15.67 27.67
N GLU A 195 11.14 -16.71 28.48
CA GLU A 195 10.09 -17.69 28.23
C GLU A 195 8.70 -17.15 28.63
N TYR A 196 7.71 -17.48 27.83
CA TYR A 196 6.32 -17.08 28.10
C TYR A 196 5.61 -18.10 29.02
N ASN A 197 5.37 -17.70 30.25
CA ASN A 197 4.70 -18.52 31.27
C ASN A 197 3.19 -18.22 31.42
N GLY A 198 2.56 -17.58 30.42
CA GLY A 198 1.13 -17.24 30.45
C GLY A 198 0.21 -18.41 30.13
N SER A 199 -1.03 -18.35 30.65
CA SER A 199 -2.06 -19.35 30.39
C SER A 199 -2.43 -19.46 28.92
N ASN A 200 -2.70 -20.69 28.44
CA ASN A 200 -3.00 -21.07 27.04
C ASN A 200 -4.31 -20.50 26.44
N THR A 201 -4.75 -19.32 26.84
CA THR A 201 -6.01 -18.70 26.39
C THR A 201 -5.90 -17.84 25.14
N PHE A 202 -4.89 -18.04 24.30
CA PHE A 202 -4.91 -17.42 22.98
C PHE A 202 -5.92 -18.13 22.07
N CYS A 203 -6.95 -17.40 21.63
CA CYS A 203 -7.90 -17.87 20.62
C CYS A 203 -7.16 -18.47 19.43
N GLY A 204 -7.32 -19.77 19.25
CA GLY A 204 -6.61 -20.54 18.23
C GLY A 204 -6.75 -19.91 16.85
N TYR A 205 -5.67 -19.93 16.11
CA TYR A 205 -5.61 -19.52 14.71
C TYR A 205 -6.70 -20.24 13.89
N LYS A 206 -7.72 -19.49 13.44
CA LYS A 206 -8.81 -20.04 12.65
C LYS A 206 -8.30 -20.50 11.29
N GLN A 207 -8.24 -21.80 11.10
CA GLN A 207 -7.82 -22.38 9.82
C GLN A 207 -8.77 -21.97 8.69
N LEU A 208 -8.23 -21.80 7.48
CA LEU A 208 -9.02 -21.55 6.29
C LEU A 208 -9.97 -22.70 6.02
N SER A 209 -11.25 -22.39 5.85
CA SER A 209 -12.26 -23.37 5.44
C SER A 209 -11.98 -23.87 4.00
N ARG A 210 -12.55 -25.02 3.64
CA ARG A 210 -12.43 -25.54 2.26
C ARG A 210 -13.02 -24.57 1.23
N LYS A 211 -14.05 -23.80 1.59
CA LYS A 211 -14.64 -22.77 0.73
C LYS A 211 -13.68 -21.59 0.53
N GLU A 212 -13.08 -21.08 1.59
CA GLU A 212 -12.10 -20.01 1.53
C GLU A 212 -10.86 -20.42 0.72
N GLN A 213 -10.45 -21.70 0.84
CA GLN A 213 -9.32 -22.18 0.05
C GLN A 213 -9.64 -22.26 -1.45
N ARG A 214 -10.86 -22.70 -1.83
CA ARG A 214 -11.32 -22.68 -3.22
C ARG A 214 -11.44 -21.24 -3.74
N ALA A 215 -11.98 -20.33 -2.93
CA ALA A 215 -12.10 -18.92 -3.24
C ALA A 215 -10.72 -18.27 -3.52
N LEU A 216 -9.70 -18.60 -2.71
CA LEU A 216 -8.32 -18.15 -2.94
C LEU A 216 -7.72 -18.70 -4.24
N TRP A 217 -8.03 -19.94 -4.62
CA TRP A 217 -7.60 -20.48 -5.91
C TRP A 217 -8.28 -19.77 -7.08
N GLY A 218 -9.61 -19.54 -7.00
CA GLY A 218 -10.35 -18.77 -7.99
C GLY A 218 -9.81 -17.34 -8.15
N ALA A 219 -9.60 -16.63 -7.04
CA ALA A 219 -9.00 -15.31 -7.05
C ALA A 219 -7.58 -15.30 -7.66
N GLY A 220 -6.77 -16.33 -7.35
CA GLY A 220 -5.43 -16.48 -7.93
C GLY A 220 -5.45 -16.70 -9.43
N ILE A 221 -6.38 -17.50 -9.93
CA ILE A 221 -6.55 -17.72 -11.39
C ILE A 221 -6.94 -16.41 -12.07
N VAL A 222 -7.91 -15.69 -11.52
CA VAL A 222 -8.33 -14.39 -12.08
C VAL A 222 -7.18 -13.37 -12.04
N GLY A 223 -6.41 -13.35 -10.96
CA GLY A 223 -5.21 -12.50 -10.85
C GLY A 223 -4.16 -12.84 -11.93
N LEU A 224 -3.90 -14.12 -12.18
CA LEU A 224 -2.99 -14.57 -13.23
C LEU A 224 -3.49 -14.22 -14.63
N LEU A 225 -4.77 -14.42 -14.91
CA LEU A 225 -5.38 -14.06 -16.20
C LEU A 225 -5.33 -12.54 -16.42
N TYR A 226 -5.64 -11.77 -15.37
CA TYR A 226 -5.55 -10.32 -15.42
C TYR A 226 -4.12 -9.84 -15.66
N ALA A 227 -3.15 -10.38 -14.93
CA ALA A 227 -1.74 -10.05 -15.12
C ALA A 227 -1.25 -10.42 -16.52
N ALA A 228 -1.62 -11.60 -17.03
CA ALA A 228 -1.31 -12.01 -18.40
C ALA A 228 -1.94 -11.06 -19.44
N PHE A 229 -3.18 -10.62 -19.22
CA PHE A 229 -3.84 -9.65 -20.08
C PHE A 229 -3.12 -8.29 -20.07
N VAL A 230 -2.77 -7.78 -18.90
CA VAL A 230 -2.05 -6.51 -18.77
C VAL A 230 -0.67 -6.58 -19.42
N LEU A 231 0.06 -7.68 -19.20
CA LEU A 231 1.36 -7.91 -19.86
C LEU A 231 1.20 -8.00 -21.38
N TRP A 232 0.22 -8.75 -21.85
CA TRP A 232 -0.05 -8.84 -23.30
C TRP A 232 -0.40 -7.47 -23.88
N ALA A 233 -1.28 -6.69 -23.22
CA ALA A 233 -1.68 -5.35 -23.64
C ALA A 233 -0.54 -4.32 -23.59
N THR A 234 0.53 -4.60 -22.83
CA THR A 234 1.71 -3.72 -22.70
C THR A 234 2.80 -4.09 -23.70
N PHE A 235 3.09 -5.39 -23.86
CA PHE A 235 4.24 -5.86 -24.64
C PHE A 235 3.91 -6.24 -26.08
N SER A 236 2.63 -6.49 -26.40
CA SER A 236 2.21 -6.79 -27.78
C SER A 236 2.47 -5.57 -28.69
N SER A 237 2.79 -5.86 -29.96
CA SER A 237 2.93 -4.82 -31.01
C SER A 237 1.65 -3.99 -31.20
N TRP A 238 0.50 -4.55 -30.89
CA TRP A 238 -0.84 -3.92 -30.93
C TRP A 238 -1.34 -3.52 -29.53
N GLY A 239 -0.44 -3.49 -28.55
CA GLY A 239 -0.80 -3.28 -27.15
C GLY A 239 -1.33 -1.88 -26.88
N ILE A 240 -2.56 -1.78 -26.38
CA ILE A 240 -3.24 -0.52 -26.02
C ILE A 240 -2.51 0.25 -24.91
N LEU A 241 -1.78 -0.47 -24.05
CA LEU A 241 -1.05 0.10 -22.91
C LEU A 241 0.38 0.51 -23.26
N ARG A 242 0.80 0.30 -24.50
CA ARG A 242 2.11 0.72 -25.01
C ARG A 242 2.09 2.20 -25.36
N GLY A 243 3.21 2.90 -25.14
CA GLY A 243 3.36 4.31 -25.54
C GLY A 243 3.33 4.48 -27.05
N VAL A 244 2.84 5.62 -27.54
CA VAL A 244 2.70 5.96 -28.95
C VAL A 244 4.02 5.81 -29.72
N ASN A 245 5.16 6.06 -29.07
CA ASN A 245 6.50 5.93 -29.64
C ASN A 245 7.16 4.57 -29.34
N GLY A 246 6.40 3.57 -28.88
CA GLY A 246 6.93 2.27 -28.52
C GLY A 246 7.74 2.20 -27.23
N GLY A 247 7.97 3.33 -26.56
CA GLY A 247 8.67 3.42 -25.28
C GLY A 247 7.80 3.08 -24.08
N LEU A 248 8.40 2.47 -23.04
CA LEU A 248 7.69 2.12 -21.82
C LEU A 248 7.61 3.30 -20.83
N THR A 249 8.59 4.18 -20.80
CA THR A 249 8.74 5.25 -19.79
C THR A 249 7.61 6.29 -19.77
N ARG A 250 6.91 6.48 -20.87
CA ARG A 250 5.75 7.40 -21.00
C ARG A 250 4.51 6.65 -21.51
N SER A 251 4.43 5.35 -21.24
CA SER A 251 3.31 4.52 -21.69
C SER A 251 2.09 4.73 -20.80
N PRO A 252 0.87 4.53 -21.34
CA PRO A 252 -0.36 4.46 -20.55
C PRO A 252 -0.27 3.44 -19.41
N PHE A 253 0.54 2.38 -19.57
CA PHE A 253 0.81 1.40 -18.51
C PHE A 253 1.44 2.05 -17.28
N ILE A 254 2.53 2.82 -17.45
CA ILE A 254 3.21 3.48 -16.31
C ILE A 254 2.34 4.57 -15.68
N ILE A 255 1.64 5.36 -16.51
CA ILE A 255 0.75 6.42 -16.02
C ILE A 255 -0.44 5.82 -15.26
N GLY A 256 -1.01 4.72 -15.76
CA GLY A 256 -2.17 4.04 -15.19
C GLY A 256 -1.85 2.89 -14.23
N ILE A 257 -0.59 2.67 -13.86
CA ILE A 257 -0.16 1.49 -13.09
C ILE A 257 -0.92 1.33 -11.78
N LEU A 258 -1.20 2.44 -11.11
CA LEU A 258 -1.94 2.44 -9.85
C LEU A 258 -3.38 1.97 -10.04
N PHE A 259 -4.06 2.47 -11.08
CA PHE A 259 -5.42 2.02 -11.43
C PHE A 259 -5.42 0.55 -11.82
N LEU A 260 -4.46 0.11 -12.63
CA LEU A 260 -4.34 -1.30 -13.03
C LEU A 260 -4.11 -2.22 -11.82
N LEU A 261 -3.25 -1.84 -10.89
CA LEU A 261 -3.03 -2.60 -9.66
C LEU A 261 -4.29 -2.63 -8.78
N SER A 262 -4.92 -1.48 -8.57
CA SER A 262 -6.17 -1.37 -7.81
C SER A 262 -7.27 -2.23 -8.41
N LEU A 263 -7.46 -2.17 -9.72
CA LEU A 263 -8.45 -2.96 -10.44
C LEU A 263 -8.16 -4.46 -10.31
N GLY A 264 -6.91 -4.89 -10.48
CA GLY A 264 -6.51 -6.28 -10.36
C GLY A 264 -6.76 -6.84 -8.96
N ILE A 265 -6.36 -6.11 -7.92
CA ILE A 265 -6.59 -6.48 -6.52
C ILE A 265 -8.09 -6.50 -6.21
N GLY A 266 -8.85 -5.52 -6.72
CA GLY A 266 -10.30 -5.45 -6.57
C GLY A 266 -11.03 -6.63 -7.22
N LEU A 267 -10.65 -7.01 -8.45
CA LEU A 267 -11.19 -8.17 -9.14
C LEU A 267 -10.91 -9.48 -8.37
N MET A 268 -9.69 -9.67 -7.88
CA MET A 268 -9.36 -10.81 -7.04
C MET A 268 -10.20 -10.83 -5.75
N GLY A 269 -10.37 -9.67 -5.12
CA GLY A 269 -11.21 -9.50 -3.93
C GLY A 269 -12.68 -9.81 -4.20
N MET A 270 -13.22 -9.34 -5.32
CA MET A 270 -14.60 -9.63 -5.75
C MET A 270 -14.83 -11.13 -5.94
N VAL A 271 -13.97 -11.78 -6.73
CA VAL A 271 -14.09 -13.23 -6.98
C VAL A 271 -13.96 -14.01 -5.67
N TYR A 272 -13.03 -13.63 -4.81
CA TYR A 272 -12.92 -14.24 -3.49
C TYR A 272 -14.20 -14.05 -2.67
N GLY A 273 -14.76 -12.85 -2.63
CA GLY A 273 -15.96 -12.51 -1.89
C GLY A 273 -17.17 -13.35 -2.31
N PHE A 274 -17.42 -13.47 -3.61
CA PHE A 274 -18.52 -14.28 -4.14
C PHE A 274 -18.31 -15.79 -3.91
N VAL A 275 -17.13 -16.32 -4.21
CA VAL A 275 -16.85 -17.76 -4.07
C VAL A 275 -16.81 -18.20 -2.60
N SER A 276 -16.32 -17.36 -1.70
CA SER A 276 -16.33 -17.63 -0.25
C SER A 276 -17.74 -17.53 0.35
N GLY A 277 -18.67 -16.86 -0.35
CA GLY A 277 -20.05 -16.61 0.08
C GLY A 277 -20.18 -15.41 1.03
N ARG A 278 -19.16 -14.58 1.12
CA ARG A 278 -19.19 -13.33 1.89
C ARG A 278 -19.94 -12.22 1.13
N TYR A 279 -19.80 -12.18 -0.18
CA TYR A 279 -20.61 -11.36 -1.06
C TYR A 279 -21.76 -12.18 -1.62
N ARG A 280 -22.98 -11.67 -1.52
CA ARG A 280 -24.20 -12.28 -2.03
C ARG A 280 -24.94 -11.36 -3.00
N THR A 281 -24.75 -10.07 -2.84
CA THR A 281 -25.43 -9.02 -3.61
C THR A 281 -24.42 -7.99 -4.09
N ASP A 282 -24.80 -7.22 -5.09
CA ASP A 282 -24.01 -6.09 -5.60
C ASP A 282 -23.81 -5.02 -4.51
N SER A 283 -24.78 -4.91 -3.57
CA SER A 283 -24.69 -4.02 -2.42
C SER A 283 -23.48 -4.30 -1.54
N ASP A 284 -23.10 -5.58 -1.38
CA ASP A 284 -21.91 -5.98 -0.59
C ASP A 284 -20.61 -5.46 -1.25
N VAL A 285 -20.58 -5.43 -2.59
CA VAL A 285 -19.45 -4.86 -3.35
C VAL A 285 -19.38 -3.35 -3.18
N ILE A 286 -20.54 -2.68 -3.25
CA ILE A 286 -20.64 -1.23 -3.04
C ILE A 286 -20.18 -0.88 -1.62
N GLU A 287 -20.53 -1.67 -0.63
CA GLU A 287 -20.04 -1.48 0.74
C GLU A 287 -18.52 -1.64 0.83
N GLY A 288 -17.96 -2.63 0.14
CA GLY A 288 -16.50 -2.81 0.02
C GLY A 288 -15.80 -1.62 -0.63
N LEU A 289 -16.43 -0.96 -1.59
CA LEU A 289 -15.91 0.27 -2.21
C LEU A 289 -16.06 1.49 -1.28
N THR A 290 -17.11 1.53 -0.49
CA THR A 290 -17.46 2.70 0.36
C THR A 290 -16.67 2.70 1.68
N GLN A 291 -16.39 1.52 2.25
CA GLN A 291 -15.71 1.40 3.53
C GLN A 291 -14.35 2.13 3.58
N PRO A 292 -13.44 1.98 2.60
CA PRO A 292 -12.17 2.70 2.61
C PRO A 292 -12.35 4.22 2.47
N MET A 293 -13.42 4.68 1.82
CA MET A 293 -13.71 6.12 1.71
C MET A 293 -13.98 6.77 3.06
N ARG A 294 -14.56 6.04 4.01
CA ARG A 294 -14.76 6.52 5.40
C ARG A 294 -13.43 6.79 6.10
N LEU A 295 -12.40 5.98 5.82
CA LEU A 295 -11.05 6.16 6.38
C LEU A 295 -10.33 7.37 5.76
N LEU A 296 -10.67 7.73 4.51
CA LEU A 296 -10.08 8.89 3.85
C LEU A 296 -10.62 10.23 4.35
N GLY A 297 -11.65 10.25 5.21
CA GLY A 297 -12.20 11.51 5.73
C GLY A 297 -11.16 12.42 6.37
N VAL A 298 -10.29 11.86 7.21
CA VAL A 298 -9.18 12.60 7.83
C VAL A 298 -8.18 13.11 6.78
N TYR A 299 -7.87 12.27 5.78
CA TYR A 299 -6.98 12.65 4.69
C TYR A 299 -7.55 13.83 3.88
N PHE A 300 -8.84 13.84 3.58
CA PHE A 300 -9.47 14.95 2.86
C PHE A 300 -9.41 16.26 3.66
N VAL A 301 -9.61 16.18 4.97
CA VAL A 301 -9.49 17.36 5.84
C VAL A 301 -8.05 17.88 5.81
N ILE A 302 -7.06 17.02 5.98
CA ILE A 302 -5.63 17.41 5.94
C ILE A 302 -5.24 17.97 4.56
N ALA A 303 -5.75 17.40 3.48
CA ALA A 303 -5.44 17.86 2.13
C ALA A 303 -6.10 19.22 1.80
N PHE A 304 -7.19 19.55 2.49
CA PHE A 304 -7.89 20.84 2.33
C PHE A 304 -7.18 21.99 3.04
N PHE A 305 -6.61 21.74 4.23
CA PHE A 305 -5.92 22.75 5.06
C PHE A 305 -4.40 22.75 4.82
#